data_117677f819e89407dbe838ebc63d9c02
#
_entry.id   117677f819e89407dbe838ebc63d9c02
#
_cell.length_a   1.000
_cell.length_b   1.000
_cell.length_c   1.000
_cell.angle_alpha   90.00
_cell.angle_beta   90.00
_cell.angle_gamma   90.00
#
_symmetry.space_group_name_H-M   'P 1'
#
loop_
_entity.id
_entity.type
_entity.pdbx_description
1 polymer ?
#
loop_
_entity_poly.entity_id
_entity_poly.type
_entity_poly.pdbx_seq_one_letter_code
_entity_poly.pdbx_strand_id
1 'polypeptide(L)'
;MTDQIQDTSPNELIVKDQPEFKPVHISIAGTPHRIICPANEVKSLESAAEKLNEKIRDIRREIKGKAPNNEELLVLVCLDLYDQVQTLTQDAHNHRHENSQAVALIDKINKDAQSILR
;
A
#
# COMPACT_ATOMS: atom_id res chain seq x y z
N MET A 1 -0.94 -40.33 -18.81
CA MET A 1 -1.87 -39.91 -19.87
C MET A 1 -3.12 -39.27 -19.30
N THR A 2 -3.66 -39.82 -18.27
CA THR A 2 -4.77 -39.19 -17.57
C THR A 2 -4.37 -37.87 -16.93
N ASP A 3 -3.09 -37.67 -16.69
CA ASP A 3 -2.59 -36.42 -16.10
C ASP A 3 -2.83 -35.23 -17.01
N GLN A 4 -2.75 -35.42 -18.30
CA GLN A 4 -2.97 -34.34 -19.26
C GLN A 4 -4.42 -33.86 -19.26
N ILE A 5 -5.34 -34.78 -19.01
CA ILE A 5 -6.76 -34.44 -18.94
C ILE A 5 -7.04 -33.64 -17.68
N GLN A 6 -6.33 -33.93 -16.61
CA GLN A 6 -6.46 -33.17 -15.36
C GLN A 6 -5.98 -31.74 -15.50
N ASP A 7 -4.97 -31.52 -16.35
CA ASP A 7 -4.44 -30.20 -16.58
C ASP A 7 -5.43 -29.24 -17.24
N THR A 8 -6.39 -29.79 -17.99
CA THR A 8 -7.44 -29.00 -18.63
C THR A 8 -8.64 -28.77 -17.74
N SER A 9 -8.52 -29.07 -16.46
CA SER A 9 -9.57 -28.88 -15.48
C SER A 9 -9.83 -27.40 -15.20
N PRO A 10 -10.91 -27.05 -14.47
CA PRO A 10 -11.21 -25.68 -14.10
C PRO A 10 -10.06 -24.96 -13.41
N ASN A 11 -9.14 -25.67 -12.76
CA ASN A 11 -7.98 -25.08 -12.13
C ASN A 11 -7.06 -24.39 -13.14
N GLU A 12 -6.94 -24.95 -14.32
CA GLU A 12 -6.13 -24.36 -15.38
C GLU A 12 -6.72 -23.03 -15.83
N LEU A 13 -8.03 -22.91 -15.90
CA LEU A 13 -8.70 -21.68 -16.27
C LEU A 13 -8.49 -20.60 -15.21
N ILE A 14 -8.50 -20.98 -13.93
CA ILE A 14 -8.24 -20.06 -12.84
C ILE A 14 -6.80 -19.55 -12.91
N VAL A 15 -5.85 -20.43 -13.23
CA VAL A 15 -4.44 -20.06 -13.36
C VAL A 15 -4.23 -19.07 -14.49
N LYS A 16 -4.96 -19.19 -15.59
CA LYS A 16 -4.88 -18.26 -16.72
C LYS A 16 -5.32 -16.85 -16.36
N ASP A 17 -6.26 -16.73 -15.45
CA ASP A 17 -6.77 -15.42 -15.00
C ASP A 17 -5.83 -14.74 -13.99
N GLN A 18 -4.86 -15.50 -13.45
CA GLN A 18 -3.90 -14.96 -12.49
C GLN A 18 -2.73 -14.33 -13.24
N PRO A 19 -2.18 -13.22 -12.73
CA PRO A 19 -1.01 -12.61 -13.34
C PRO A 19 0.20 -13.53 -13.22
N GLU A 20 1.06 -13.50 -14.23
CA GLU A 20 2.34 -14.20 -14.16
C GLU A 20 3.25 -13.52 -13.16
N PHE A 21 4.08 -14.31 -12.49
CA PHE A 21 5.11 -13.79 -11.60
C PHE A 21 6.40 -13.61 -12.37
N LYS A 22 7.06 -12.50 -12.14
CA LYS A 22 8.33 -12.17 -12.78
C LYS A 22 9.36 -11.78 -11.76
N PRO A 23 10.64 -12.11 -11.98
CA PRO A 23 11.71 -11.56 -11.16
C PRO A 23 11.94 -10.10 -11.56
N VAL A 24 12.09 -9.26 -10.57
CA VAL A 24 12.36 -7.84 -10.74
C VAL A 24 13.59 -7.48 -9.93
N HIS A 25 14.50 -6.73 -10.51
CA HIS A 25 15.67 -6.25 -9.82
C HIS A 25 15.45 -4.81 -9.39
N ILE A 26 15.51 -4.56 -8.10
CA ILE A 26 15.44 -3.22 -7.55
C ILE A 26 16.67 -2.95 -6.70
N SER A 27 17.02 -1.69 -6.57
CA SER A 27 18.12 -1.27 -5.69
C SER A 27 17.54 -0.43 -4.57
N ILE A 28 17.84 -0.79 -3.33
CA ILE A 28 17.43 -0.04 -2.15
C ILE A 28 18.70 0.32 -1.37
N ALA A 29 18.89 1.61 -1.14
CA ALA A 29 20.07 2.14 -0.45
C ALA A 29 21.38 1.65 -1.09
N GLY A 30 21.38 1.48 -2.40
CA GLY A 30 22.54 1.01 -3.14
C GLY A 30 22.74 -0.51 -3.15
N THR A 31 21.87 -1.26 -2.48
CA THR A 31 21.96 -2.72 -2.45
C THR A 31 20.94 -3.32 -3.42
N PRO A 32 21.39 -4.17 -4.37
CA PRO A 32 20.48 -4.79 -5.31
C PRO A 32 19.68 -5.93 -4.66
N HIS A 33 18.41 -6.02 -5.03
CA HIS A 33 17.51 -7.08 -4.56
C HIS A 33 16.77 -7.67 -5.74
N ARG A 34 16.61 -8.98 -5.73
CA ARG A 34 15.79 -9.68 -6.70
C ARG A 34 14.49 -10.09 -6.02
N ILE A 35 13.39 -9.57 -6.51
CA ILE A 35 12.07 -9.82 -5.93
C ILE A 35 11.18 -10.42 -7.00
N ILE A 36 10.40 -11.42 -6.62
CA ILE A 36 9.42 -12.03 -7.51
C ILE A 36 8.06 -11.40 -7.21
N CYS A 37 7.45 -10.80 -8.21
CA CYS A 37 6.15 -10.15 -8.05
C CYS A 37 5.27 -10.40 -9.27
N PRO A 38 3.95 -10.20 -9.13
CA PRO A 38 3.06 -10.30 -10.29
C PRO A 38 3.46 -9.30 -11.38
N ALA A 39 3.34 -9.71 -12.63
CA ALA A 39 3.77 -8.89 -13.77
C ALA A 39 3.07 -7.53 -13.81
N ASN A 40 1.82 -7.47 -13.37
CA ASN A 40 1.04 -6.23 -13.34
C ASN A 40 1.43 -5.30 -12.19
N GLU A 41 2.28 -5.75 -11.27
CA GLU A 41 2.74 -4.94 -10.14
C GLU A 41 4.19 -4.46 -10.29
N VAL A 42 4.85 -4.82 -11.37
CA VAL A 42 6.26 -4.46 -11.60
C VAL A 42 6.47 -2.96 -11.55
N LYS A 43 5.65 -2.20 -12.27
CA LYS A 43 5.77 -0.73 -12.29
C LYS A 43 5.52 -0.11 -10.93
N SER A 44 4.56 -0.65 -10.21
CA SER A 44 4.27 -0.22 -8.84
C SER A 44 5.45 -0.45 -7.92
N LEU A 45 6.08 -1.63 -8.04
CA LEU A 45 7.25 -1.97 -7.23
C LEU A 45 8.44 -1.08 -7.57
N GLU A 46 8.69 -0.83 -8.85
CA GLU A 46 9.77 0.06 -9.28
C GLU A 46 9.56 1.48 -8.77
N SER A 47 8.34 1.99 -8.86
CA SER A 47 7.97 3.29 -8.34
C SER A 47 8.15 3.37 -6.82
N ALA A 48 7.75 2.32 -6.12
CA ALA A 48 7.93 2.25 -4.66
C ALA A 48 9.41 2.27 -4.28
N ALA A 49 10.25 1.52 -5.02
CA ALA A 49 11.70 1.50 -4.79
C ALA A 49 12.31 2.89 -4.98
N GLU A 50 11.89 3.60 -6.01
CA GLU A 50 12.36 4.96 -6.27
C GLU A 50 11.99 5.92 -5.15
N LYS A 51 10.75 5.86 -4.69
CA LYS A 51 10.28 6.69 -3.59
C LYS A 51 10.97 6.37 -2.26
N LEU A 52 11.21 5.09 -2.01
CA LEU A 52 11.96 4.68 -0.83
C LEU A 52 13.39 5.22 -0.87
N ASN A 53 14.03 5.17 -2.03
CA ASN A 53 15.39 5.71 -2.18
C ASN A 53 15.43 7.22 -1.97
N GLU A 54 14.42 7.95 -2.43
CA GLU A 54 14.30 9.38 -2.14
C GLU A 54 14.20 9.64 -0.64
N LYS A 55 13.37 8.86 0.03
CA LYS A 55 13.19 8.98 1.47
C LYS A 55 14.48 8.67 2.23
N ILE A 56 15.20 7.65 1.79
CA ILE A 56 16.50 7.30 2.38
C ILE A 56 17.49 8.46 2.23
N ARG A 57 17.53 9.08 1.06
CA ARG A 57 18.39 10.24 0.83
C ARG A 57 18.01 11.41 1.73
N ASP A 58 16.72 11.66 1.90
CA ASP A 58 16.25 12.73 2.77
C ASP A 58 16.62 12.49 4.22
N ILE A 59 16.48 11.28 4.70
CA ILE A 59 16.84 10.90 6.06
C ILE A 59 18.36 11.06 6.26
N ARG A 60 19.15 10.66 5.28
CA ARG A 60 20.61 10.87 5.35
C ARG A 60 21.00 12.34 5.51
N ARG A 61 20.29 13.23 4.82
CA ARG A 61 20.56 14.67 4.90
C ARG A 61 20.20 15.24 6.26
N GLU A 62 19.16 14.70 6.88
CA GLU A 62 18.69 15.19 8.17
C GLU A 62 19.56 14.75 9.33
N ILE A 63 20.23 13.60 9.20
CA ILE A 63 21.07 13.08 10.26
C ILE A 63 22.39 13.84 10.28
N LYS A 64 22.70 14.42 11.43
CA LYS A 64 23.97 15.11 11.66
C LYS A 64 24.88 14.22 12.49
N GLY A 65 26.17 14.23 12.19
CA GLY A 65 27.16 13.43 12.88
C GLY A 65 27.59 12.23 12.07
N LYS A 66 27.82 11.09 12.74
CA LYS A 66 28.26 9.87 12.06
C LYS A 66 27.18 9.35 11.12
N ALA A 67 27.55 9.08 9.87
CA ALA A 67 26.64 8.55 8.88
C ALA A 67 26.14 7.16 9.32
N PRO A 68 24.82 6.92 9.28
CA PRO A 68 24.28 5.60 9.60
C PRO A 68 24.60 4.61 8.50
N ASN A 69 24.69 3.34 8.85
CA ASN A 69 24.82 2.28 7.85
C ASN A 69 23.44 2.01 7.21
N ASN A 70 23.43 1.15 6.19
CA ASN A 70 22.21 0.85 5.45
C ASN A 70 21.13 0.20 6.33
N GLU A 71 21.53 -0.65 7.26
CA GLU A 71 20.59 -1.30 8.17
C GLU A 71 19.90 -0.26 9.07
N GLU A 72 20.67 0.65 9.64
CA GLU A 72 20.14 1.73 10.46
C GLU A 72 19.19 2.63 9.66
N LEU A 73 19.56 2.94 8.42
CA LEU A 73 18.71 3.74 7.53
C LEU A 73 17.38 3.03 7.24
N LEU A 74 17.42 1.73 6.99
CA LEU A 74 16.21 0.97 6.73
C LEU A 74 15.29 0.92 7.96
N VAL A 75 15.87 0.79 9.15
CA VAL A 75 15.09 0.84 10.39
C VAL A 75 14.41 2.20 10.52
N LEU A 76 15.14 3.29 10.29
CA LEU A 76 14.58 4.63 10.36
C LEU A 76 13.46 4.84 9.33
N VAL A 77 13.66 4.35 8.11
CA VAL A 77 12.64 4.43 7.07
C VAL A 77 11.39 3.65 7.48
N CYS A 78 11.57 2.45 8.02
CA CYS A 78 10.43 1.63 8.45
C CYS A 78 9.64 2.32 9.55
N LEU A 79 10.32 2.90 10.53
CA LEU A 79 9.66 3.62 11.62
C LEU A 79 8.89 4.84 11.10
N ASP A 80 9.49 5.58 10.20
CA ASP A 80 8.85 6.75 9.61
C ASP A 80 7.64 6.38 8.77
N LEU A 81 7.75 5.33 7.96
CA LEU A 81 6.63 4.85 7.15
C LEU A 81 5.50 4.31 8.00
N TYR A 82 5.82 3.62 9.09
CA TYR A 82 4.82 3.12 10.02
C TYR A 82 4.05 4.26 10.66
N ASP A 83 4.77 5.31 11.08
CA ASP A 83 4.16 6.51 11.63
C ASP A 83 3.22 7.17 10.62
N GLN A 84 3.64 7.28 9.36
CA GLN A 84 2.80 7.82 8.29
C GLN A 84 1.55 6.98 8.06
N VAL A 85 1.69 5.65 8.06
CA VAL A 85 0.55 4.76 7.90
C VAL A 85 -0.43 4.93 9.05
N GLN A 86 0.06 5.04 10.27
CA GLN A 86 -0.82 5.27 11.42
C GLN A 86 -1.56 6.59 11.32
N THR A 87 -0.85 7.65 10.94
CA THR A 87 -1.45 8.98 10.78
C THR A 87 -2.54 8.95 9.71
N LEU A 88 -2.26 8.36 8.55
CA LEU A 88 -3.23 8.26 7.47
C LEU A 88 -4.43 7.40 7.86
N THR A 89 -4.21 6.32 8.58
CA THR A 89 -5.28 5.45 9.05
C THR A 89 -6.18 6.18 10.02
N GLN A 90 -5.59 6.96 10.93
CA GLN A 90 -6.33 7.73 11.90
C GLN A 90 -7.12 8.86 11.24
N ASP A 91 -6.52 9.55 10.28
CA ASP A 91 -7.19 10.59 9.50
C ASP A 91 -8.38 10.00 8.73
N ALA A 92 -8.22 8.85 8.11
CA ALA A 92 -9.30 8.17 7.41
C ALA A 92 -10.42 7.76 8.36
N HIS A 93 -10.09 7.30 9.55
CA HIS A 93 -11.08 6.96 10.57
C HIS A 93 -11.85 8.20 11.02
N ASN A 94 -11.16 9.28 11.30
CA ASN A 94 -11.78 10.54 11.71
C ASN A 94 -12.71 11.08 10.62
N HIS A 95 -12.26 11.02 9.38
CA HIS A 95 -13.06 11.47 8.25
C HIS A 95 -14.34 10.66 8.09
N ARG A 96 -14.29 9.34 8.25
CA ARG A 96 -15.46 8.47 8.23
C ARG A 96 -16.42 8.79 9.36
N HIS A 97 -15.87 9.05 10.53
CA HIS A 97 -16.68 9.39 11.70
C HIS A 97 -17.43 10.72 11.49
N GLU A 98 -16.73 11.73 10.99
CA GLU A 98 -17.33 13.02 10.66
C GLU A 98 -18.43 12.90 9.61
N ASN A 99 -18.19 12.12 8.56
CA ASN A 99 -19.20 11.87 7.53
C ASN A 99 -20.41 11.15 8.09
N SER A 100 -20.20 10.18 8.96
CA SER A 100 -21.26 9.45 9.60
C SER A 100 -22.15 10.37 10.45
N GLN A 101 -21.54 11.28 11.19
CA GLN A 101 -22.24 12.27 11.98
C GLN A 101 -23.03 13.25 11.11
N ALA A 102 -22.43 13.70 10.01
CA ALA A 102 -23.10 14.60 9.08
C ALA A 102 -24.32 13.95 8.44
N VAL A 103 -24.20 12.70 8.03
CA VAL A 103 -25.34 11.95 7.46
C VAL A 103 -26.45 11.80 8.48
N ALA A 104 -26.11 11.45 9.71
CA ALA A 104 -27.11 11.30 10.77
C ALA A 104 -27.84 12.62 11.04
N LEU A 105 -27.13 13.74 11.02
CA LEU A 105 -27.74 15.05 11.21
C LEU A 105 -28.66 15.42 10.07
N ILE A 106 -28.29 15.15 8.84
CA ILE A 106 -29.12 15.38 7.66
C ILE A 106 -30.40 14.56 7.73
N ASP A 107 -30.32 13.30 8.12
CA ASP A 107 -31.48 12.42 8.28
C ASP A 107 -32.43 12.97 9.33
N LYS A 108 -31.89 13.46 10.43
CA LYS A 108 -32.70 14.05 11.50
C LYS A 108 -33.43 15.30 11.00
N ILE A 109 -32.76 16.17 10.29
CA ILE A 109 -33.36 17.37 9.72
C ILE A 109 -34.50 17.01 8.76
N ASN A 110 -34.31 16.02 7.92
CA ASN A 110 -35.32 15.56 6.98
C ASN A 110 -36.56 15.01 7.71
N LYS A 111 -36.38 14.24 8.75
CA LYS A 111 -37.45 13.70 9.54
C LYS A 111 -38.25 14.81 10.24
N ASP A 112 -37.55 15.79 10.80
CA ASP A 112 -38.19 16.92 11.46
C ASP A 112 -38.98 17.75 10.45
N ALA A 113 -38.43 17.97 9.26
CA ALA A 113 -39.15 18.69 8.20
C ALA A 113 -40.42 17.96 7.75
N GLN A 114 -40.36 16.64 7.60
CA GLN A 114 -41.54 15.84 7.26
C GLN A 114 -42.59 15.90 8.34
N SER A 115 -42.18 15.92 9.58
CA SER A 115 -43.07 16.02 10.72
C SER A 115 -43.82 17.34 10.72
N ILE A 116 -43.18 18.44 10.33
CA ILE A 116 -43.78 19.76 10.26
C ILE A 116 -44.81 19.87 9.11
N LEU A 117 -44.51 19.20 7.99
CA LEU A 117 -45.36 19.25 6.80
C LEU A 117 -46.63 18.42 6.90
N ARG A 118 -46.75 17.60 7.89
CA ARG A 118 -47.97 16.86 8.16
C ARG A 118 -48.98 17.75 8.92
#